data_6b0030f852bcd0c34eb4c2a0f456be93
#
_entry.id   6b0030f852bcd0c34eb4c2a0f456be93
#
_cell.length_a   1.000
_cell.length_b   1.000
_cell.length_c   1.000
_cell.angle_alpha   90.00
_cell.angle_beta   90.00
_cell.angle_gamma   90.00
#
_symmetry.space_group_name_H-M   'P 1'
#
loop_
_entity.id
_entity.type
_entity.pdbx_description
1 polymer ?
#
loop_
_entity_poly.entity_id
_entity_poly.type
_entity_poly.pdbx_seq_one_letter_code
_entity_poly.pdbx_strand_id
1 'polypeptide(L)'
;MQTITIAPPKRNWFSLLSWAIVLAVLVVSWQGAEMAPLTLIKDGGNMATFAADFFPPDFSQWQDYLTEMAVTLQIAVWGTALAVVLSIPFGLMSAENLVPWWVYQPVRRLMDACRAINEMVFAMLFVVAVGLGPFAGVLALFIHTTGVLSKLLSEAVEAIEPGPVEGIRATGANKLEEILYGVLPQVMPLLISYSLYRFESNVRSATVVGMVGAGGIGVTLWEAIRGFQFQQTCALMVLIIVTVSLLDFLSQRLRKHFI
;
A
#
# COMPACT_ATOMS: atom_id res chain seq x y z
N MET A 1 -20.71 55.16 14.94
CA MET A 1 -19.55 54.40 14.39
C MET A 1 -18.83 53.76 15.55
N GLN A 2 -19.04 52.49 15.79
CA GLN A 2 -18.29 51.74 16.82
C GLN A 2 -17.00 51.25 16.15
N THR A 3 -15.86 51.74 16.60
CA THR A 3 -14.53 51.28 16.20
C THR A 3 -14.27 49.92 16.83
N ILE A 4 -14.29 48.85 16.00
CA ILE A 4 -13.89 47.51 16.42
C ILE A 4 -12.37 47.54 16.55
N THR A 5 -11.87 47.64 17.77
CA THR A 5 -10.45 47.42 18.09
C THR A 5 -10.15 45.95 18.09
N ILE A 6 -9.53 45.47 16.98
CA ILE A 6 -8.99 44.12 16.91
C ILE A 6 -7.75 44.06 17.81
N ALA A 7 -7.87 43.34 18.95
CA ALA A 7 -6.74 43.10 19.82
C ALA A 7 -5.64 42.31 19.08
N PRO A 8 -4.36 42.69 19.18
CA PRO A 8 -3.30 41.96 18.54
C PRO A 8 -3.23 40.52 19.07
N PRO A 9 -2.96 39.51 18.19
CA PRO A 9 -2.93 38.11 18.59
C PRO A 9 -1.89 37.93 19.70
N LYS A 10 -2.27 37.31 20.82
CA LYS A 10 -1.36 36.97 21.90
C LYS A 10 -0.24 36.08 21.34
N ARG A 11 1.00 36.55 21.49
CA ARG A 11 2.20 35.82 21.08
C ARG A 11 2.32 34.53 21.89
N ASN A 12 1.89 33.41 21.33
CA ASN A 12 1.93 32.11 21.99
C ASN A 12 3.37 31.61 22.04
N TRP A 13 4.00 31.70 23.24
CA TRP A 13 5.34 31.16 23.49
C TRP A 13 5.46 29.67 23.12
N PHE A 14 4.38 28.88 23.27
CA PHE A 14 4.31 27.50 22.85
C PHE A 14 4.50 27.35 21.33
N SER A 15 3.95 28.24 20.54
CA SER A 15 4.13 28.23 19.07
C SER A 15 5.59 28.57 18.71
N LEU A 16 6.23 29.50 19.39
CA LEU A 16 7.64 29.82 19.14
C LEU A 16 8.55 28.66 19.55
N LEU A 17 8.28 28.00 20.67
CA LEU A 17 9.03 26.86 21.15
C LEU A 17 8.87 25.65 20.19
N SER A 18 7.65 25.37 19.72
CA SER A 18 7.43 24.29 18.75
C SER A 18 8.15 24.54 17.42
N TRP A 19 8.13 25.77 16.90
CA TRP A 19 8.89 26.11 15.70
C TRP A 19 10.40 26.03 15.92
N ALA A 20 10.90 26.43 17.09
CA ALA A 20 12.31 26.31 17.44
C ALA A 20 12.75 24.84 17.50
N ILE A 21 11.92 23.95 18.07
CA ILE A 21 12.18 22.51 18.11
C ILE A 21 12.20 21.94 16.69
N VAL A 22 11.21 22.26 15.85
CA VAL A 22 11.16 21.82 14.45
C VAL A 22 12.39 22.27 13.68
N LEU A 23 12.79 23.54 13.82
CA LEU A 23 14.01 24.08 13.20
C LEU A 23 15.26 23.36 13.69
N ALA A 24 15.39 23.13 14.99
CA ALA A 24 16.53 22.40 15.56
C ALA A 24 16.61 20.97 15.02
N VAL A 25 15.49 20.26 14.94
CA VAL A 25 15.42 18.91 14.33
C VAL A 25 15.83 18.94 12.86
N LEU A 26 15.34 19.92 12.08
CA LEU A 26 15.71 20.06 10.67
C LEU A 26 17.21 20.35 10.49
N VAL A 27 17.79 21.23 11.31
CA VAL A 27 19.24 21.54 11.25
C VAL A 27 20.09 20.33 11.62
N VAL A 28 19.73 19.61 12.69
CA VAL A 28 20.45 18.38 13.08
C VAL A 28 20.30 17.30 12.02
N SER A 29 19.08 17.11 11.48
CA SER A 29 18.82 16.13 10.41
C SER A 29 19.55 16.47 9.11
N TRP A 30 19.78 17.75 8.82
CA TRP A 30 20.54 18.18 7.64
C TRP A 30 21.96 17.60 7.62
N GLN A 31 22.64 17.64 8.77
CA GLN A 31 24.00 17.10 8.90
C GLN A 31 23.99 15.56 8.88
N GLY A 32 23.03 14.94 9.61
CA GLY A 32 22.91 13.49 9.66
C GLY A 32 22.48 12.84 8.33
N ALA A 33 21.75 13.59 7.49
CA ALA A 33 21.33 13.15 6.15
C ALA A 33 22.35 13.50 5.06
N GLU A 34 23.51 14.10 5.39
CA GLU A 34 24.56 14.53 4.46
C GLU A 34 23.98 15.36 3.28
N MET A 35 23.03 16.23 3.56
CA MET A 35 22.31 17.01 2.54
C MET A 35 23.28 17.92 1.77
N ALA A 36 23.50 17.61 0.50
CA ALA A 36 24.42 18.34 -0.38
C ALA A 36 23.71 18.78 -1.69
N PRO A 37 22.72 19.71 -1.63
CA PRO A 37 21.93 20.10 -2.81
C PRO A 37 22.79 20.77 -3.90
N LEU A 38 23.97 21.31 -3.55
CA LEU A 38 24.89 21.90 -4.51
C LEU A 38 25.54 20.86 -5.44
N THR A 39 25.62 19.59 -5.05
CA THR A 39 26.11 18.52 -5.92
C THR A 39 25.19 18.28 -7.11
N LEU A 40 23.87 18.40 -6.91
CA LEU A 40 22.88 18.32 -8.02
C LEU A 40 23.16 19.37 -9.11
N ILE A 41 23.56 20.57 -8.71
CA ILE A 41 23.86 21.66 -9.66
C ILE A 41 25.21 21.41 -10.33
N LYS A 42 26.23 20.97 -9.58
CA LYS A 42 27.57 20.71 -10.10
C LYS A 42 27.59 19.52 -11.07
N ASP A 43 26.84 18.46 -10.74
CA ASP A 43 26.80 17.22 -11.51
C ASP A 43 25.59 17.15 -12.47
N GLY A 44 24.90 18.27 -12.66
CA GLY A 44 23.74 18.36 -13.57
C GLY A 44 24.06 17.96 -15.02
N GLY A 45 25.27 18.23 -15.50
CA GLY A 45 25.71 17.77 -16.81
C GLY A 45 25.81 16.24 -16.91
N ASN A 46 26.33 15.58 -15.89
CA ASN A 46 26.42 14.11 -15.82
C ASN A 46 25.04 13.48 -15.76
N MET A 47 24.11 14.09 -15.00
CA MET A 47 22.73 13.65 -14.93
C MET A 47 22.01 13.75 -16.29
N ALA A 48 22.25 14.83 -17.05
CA ALA A 48 21.69 15.01 -18.38
C ALA A 48 22.21 13.95 -19.37
N THR A 49 23.54 13.66 -19.34
CA THR A 49 24.14 12.60 -20.15
C THR A 49 23.56 11.23 -19.79
N PHE A 50 23.49 10.92 -18.50
CA PHE A 50 22.89 9.68 -18.01
C PHE A 50 21.41 9.54 -18.44
N ALA A 51 20.63 10.63 -18.35
CA ALA A 51 19.24 10.62 -18.82
C ALA A 51 19.12 10.41 -20.34
N ALA A 52 20.09 10.89 -21.11
CA ALA A 52 20.13 10.70 -22.56
C ALA A 52 20.37 9.23 -22.95
N ASP A 53 21.12 8.47 -22.14
CA ASP A 53 21.40 7.03 -22.37
C ASP A 53 20.15 6.15 -22.27
N PHE A 54 19.07 6.65 -21.67
CA PHE A 54 17.78 5.95 -21.62
C PHE A 54 17.00 6.03 -22.94
N PHE A 55 17.35 6.93 -23.84
CA PHE A 55 16.65 7.13 -25.10
C PHE A 55 17.52 6.72 -26.31
N PRO A 56 16.89 6.10 -27.35
CA PRO A 56 15.47 5.67 -27.42
C PRO A 56 15.21 4.39 -26.62
N PRO A 57 13.97 4.20 -26.09
CA PRO A 57 13.61 2.96 -25.39
C PRO A 57 13.67 1.76 -26.34
N ASP A 58 14.27 0.65 -25.91
CA ASP A 58 14.39 -0.59 -26.68
C ASP A 58 13.25 -1.55 -26.37
N PHE A 59 12.33 -1.71 -27.32
CA PHE A 59 11.22 -2.67 -27.28
C PHE A 59 11.49 -3.95 -28.06
N SER A 60 12.75 -4.29 -28.38
CA SER A 60 13.08 -5.49 -29.16
C SER A 60 12.51 -6.78 -28.54
N GLN A 61 12.46 -6.86 -27.23
CA GLN A 61 11.97 -8.00 -26.46
C GLN A 61 10.57 -7.76 -25.84
N TRP A 62 9.71 -7.00 -26.51
CA TRP A 62 8.40 -6.62 -25.98
C TRP A 62 7.51 -7.80 -25.56
N GLN A 63 7.63 -8.97 -26.21
CA GLN A 63 6.86 -10.17 -25.88
C GLN A 63 7.25 -10.72 -24.50
N ASP A 64 8.54 -10.75 -24.20
CA ASP A 64 9.06 -11.19 -22.90
C ASP A 64 8.64 -10.19 -21.82
N TYR A 65 8.72 -8.89 -22.11
CA TYR A 65 8.26 -7.86 -21.17
C TYR A 65 6.78 -7.96 -20.83
N LEU A 66 5.92 -8.26 -21.83
CA LEU A 66 4.49 -8.47 -21.59
C LEU A 66 4.24 -9.75 -20.79
N THR A 67 5.00 -10.81 -21.04
CA THR A 67 4.87 -12.06 -20.27
C THR A 67 5.24 -11.84 -18.82
N GLU A 68 6.35 -11.17 -18.53
CA GLU A 68 6.77 -10.84 -17.17
C GLU A 68 5.82 -9.86 -16.48
N MET A 69 5.24 -8.91 -17.22
CA MET A 69 4.18 -8.04 -16.69
C MET A 69 2.94 -8.84 -16.35
N ALA A 70 2.53 -9.82 -17.17
CA ALA A 70 1.40 -10.69 -16.86
C ALA A 70 1.64 -11.50 -15.57
N VAL A 71 2.87 -12.01 -15.37
CA VAL A 71 3.25 -12.67 -14.11
C VAL A 71 3.14 -11.71 -12.92
N THR A 72 3.58 -10.45 -13.06
CA THR A 72 3.44 -9.43 -12.02
C THR A 72 1.97 -9.18 -11.66
N LEU A 73 1.11 -9.09 -12.65
CA LEU A 73 -0.34 -8.95 -12.44
C LEU A 73 -0.94 -10.18 -11.74
N GLN A 74 -0.52 -11.38 -12.10
CA GLN A 74 -0.96 -12.63 -11.45
C GLN A 74 -0.54 -12.65 -9.97
N ILE A 75 0.69 -12.24 -9.65
CA ILE A 75 1.17 -12.11 -8.27
C ILE A 75 0.27 -11.15 -7.48
N ALA A 76 -0.05 -9.98 -8.03
CA ALA A 76 -0.90 -8.99 -7.38
C ALA A 76 -2.35 -9.49 -7.21
N VAL A 77 -2.91 -10.15 -8.22
CA VAL A 77 -4.27 -10.74 -8.17
C VAL A 77 -4.36 -11.79 -7.05
N TRP A 78 -3.47 -12.79 -7.06
CA TRP A 78 -3.51 -13.86 -6.07
C TRP A 78 -3.17 -13.37 -4.67
N GLY A 79 -2.16 -12.50 -4.52
CA GLY A 79 -1.81 -11.88 -3.24
C GLY A 79 -2.97 -11.09 -2.64
N THR A 80 -3.69 -10.33 -3.47
CA THR A 80 -4.86 -9.57 -3.03
C THR A 80 -6.06 -10.47 -2.75
N ALA A 81 -6.37 -11.43 -3.63
CA ALA A 81 -7.53 -12.30 -3.46
C ALA A 81 -7.46 -13.13 -2.17
N LEU A 82 -6.30 -13.74 -1.90
CA LEU A 82 -6.07 -14.48 -0.66
C LEU A 82 -6.16 -13.55 0.57
N ALA A 83 -5.60 -12.34 0.46
CA ALA A 83 -5.67 -11.36 1.53
C ALA A 83 -7.11 -10.91 1.83
N VAL A 84 -7.94 -10.69 0.82
CA VAL A 84 -9.35 -10.33 0.99
C VAL A 84 -10.10 -11.43 1.74
N VAL A 85 -9.91 -12.70 1.32
CA VAL A 85 -10.58 -13.84 1.97
C VAL A 85 -10.21 -13.93 3.46
N LEU A 86 -8.91 -13.81 3.79
CA LEU A 86 -8.47 -13.89 5.19
C LEU A 86 -8.72 -12.60 5.99
N SER A 87 -8.80 -11.46 5.34
CA SER A 87 -9.07 -10.20 6.04
C SER A 87 -10.48 -10.15 6.65
N ILE A 88 -11.45 -10.89 6.10
CA ILE A 88 -12.81 -10.93 6.64
C ILE A 88 -12.81 -11.51 8.06
N PRO A 89 -12.39 -12.76 8.32
CA PRO A 89 -12.40 -13.29 9.67
C PRO A 89 -11.48 -12.52 10.62
N PHE A 90 -10.26 -12.17 10.18
CA PHE A 90 -9.34 -11.43 11.04
C PHE A 90 -9.79 -10.00 11.32
N GLY A 91 -10.43 -9.32 10.37
CA GLY A 91 -11.00 -8.00 10.55
C GLY A 91 -12.16 -8.00 11.56
N LEU A 92 -13.09 -8.98 11.43
CA LEU A 92 -14.18 -9.16 12.39
C LEU A 92 -13.65 -9.51 13.80
N MET A 93 -12.65 -10.37 13.91
CA MET A 93 -12.01 -10.71 15.18
C MET A 93 -11.15 -9.58 15.76
N SER A 94 -10.80 -8.58 14.97
CA SER A 94 -10.04 -7.39 15.39
C SER A 94 -10.94 -6.20 15.77
N ALA A 95 -12.27 -6.33 15.67
CA ALA A 95 -13.22 -5.27 15.99
C ALA A 95 -13.66 -5.37 17.46
N GLU A 96 -13.49 -4.28 18.22
CA GLU A 96 -13.76 -4.23 19.66
C GLU A 96 -15.23 -4.43 20.00
N ASN A 97 -16.14 -4.00 19.11
CA ASN A 97 -17.59 -4.10 19.30
C ASN A 97 -18.17 -5.50 19.05
N LEU A 98 -17.42 -6.44 18.44
CA LEU A 98 -17.93 -7.76 18.08
C LEU A 98 -17.45 -8.88 18.99
N VAL A 99 -16.23 -8.81 19.47
CA VAL A 99 -15.55 -9.91 20.18
C VAL A 99 -15.00 -9.47 21.54
N PRO A 100 -14.86 -10.41 22.51
CA PRO A 100 -14.33 -10.08 23.81
C PRO A 100 -12.82 -9.69 23.72
N TRP A 101 -12.36 -8.90 24.68
CA TRP A 101 -11.02 -8.33 24.76
C TRP A 101 -9.88 -9.36 24.57
N TRP A 102 -10.01 -10.56 25.10
CA TRP A 102 -8.98 -11.60 25.00
C TRP A 102 -8.83 -12.20 23.58
N VAL A 103 -9.80 -12.05 22.69
CA VAL A 103 -9.71 -12.37 21.24
C VAL A 103 -9.23 -11.16 20.46
N TYR A 104 -9.87 -10.02 20.69
CA TYR A 104 -9.61 -8.77 20.01
C TYR A 104 -8.14 -8.34 20.11
N GLN A 105 -7.57 -8.29 21.32
CA GLN A 105 -6.22 -7.79 21.53
C GLN A 105 -5.13 -8.60 20.79
N PRO A 106 -5.03 -9.92 20.92
CA PRO A 106 -3.97 -10.69 20.25
C PRO A 106 -4.13 -10.67 18.73
N VAL A 107 -5.37 -10.77 18.20
CA VAL A 107 -5.58 -10.73 16.75
C VAL A 107 -5.23 -9.37 16.18
N ARG A 108 -5.63 -8.29 16.82
CA ARG A 108 -5.29 -6.92 16.39
C ARG A 108 -3.77 -6.70 16.38
N ARG A 109 -3.06 -7.16 17.43
CA ARG A 109 -1.59 -7.05 17.47
C ARG A 109 -0.90 -7.88 16.40
N LEU A 110 -1.43 -9.07 16.10
CA LEU A 110 -0.91 -9.89 15.00
C LEU A 110 -1.08 -9.17 13.66
N MET A 111 -2.25 -8.61 13.38
CA MET A 111 -2.51 -7.86 12.15
C MET A 111 -1.68 -6.58 12.07
N ASP A 112 -1.48 -5.89 13.20
CA ASP A 112 -0.59 -4.73 13.29
C ASP A 112 0.87 -5.12 12.97
N ALA A 113 1.34 -6.27 13.43
CA ALA A 113 2.67 -6.78 13.09
C ALA A 113 2.80 -7.13 11.60
N CYS A 114 1.79 -7.81 11.01
CA CYS A 114 1.80 -8.15 9.59
C CYS A 114 1.88 -6.92 8.68
N ARG A 115 1.22 -5.80 9.02
CA ARG A 115 1.26 -4.56 8.23
C ARG A 115 2.45 -3.65 8.54
N ALA A 116 3.09 -3.82 9.72
CA ALA A 116 4.23 -3.01 10.11
C ALA A 116 5.51 -3.39 9.36
N ILE A 117 5.60 -4.65 8.94
CA ILE A 117 6.74 -5.14 8.16
C ILE A 117 6.45 -4.85 6.68
N ASN A 118 7.41 -4.23 5.99
CA ASN A 118 7.29 -3.95 4.56
C ASN A 118 7.23 -5.26 3.75
N GLU A 119 6.44 -5.27 2.68
CA GLU A 119 6.27 -6.42 1.79
C GLU A 119 7.59 -6.92 1.17
N MET A 120 8.55 -6.05 0.98
CA MET A 120 9.89 -6.41 0.48
C MET A 120 10.65 -7.31 1.45
N VAL A 121 10.53 -7.06 2.77
CA VAL A 121 11.14 -7.87 3.81
C VAL A 121 10.49 -9.25 3.84
N PHE A 122 9.16 -9.32 3.75
CA PHE A 122 8.45 -10.60 3.61
C PHE A 122 8.88 -11.34 2.35
N ALA A 123 9.03 -10.65 1.22
CA ALA A 123 9.48 -11.27 -0.03
C ALA A 123 10.87 -11.92 0.14
N MET A 124 11.83 -11.21 0.73
CA MET A 124 13.15 -11.76 1.00
C MET A 124 13.08 -13.02 1.90
N LEU A 125 12.26 -12.98 2.95
CA LEU A 125 12.07 -14.12 3.84
C LEU A 125 11.47 -15.33 3.08
N PHE A 126 10.46 -15.10 2.23
CA PHE A 126 9.85 -16.17 1.46
C PHE A 126 10.73 -16.67 0.33
N VAL A 127 11.51 -15.81 -0.32
CA VAL A 127 12.52 -16.24 -1.31
C VAL A 127 13.52 -17.21 -0.66
N VAL A 128 13.94 -16.95 0.58
CA VAL A 128 14.82 -17.88 1.32
C VAL A 128 14.10 -19.16 1.71
N ALA A 129 12.82 -19.07 2.08
CA ALA A 129 12.06 -20.22 2.60
C ALA A 129 11.53 -21.16 1.53
N VAL A 130 11.00 -20.62 0.41
CA VAL A 130 10.33 -21.40 -0.65
C VAL A 130 11.04 -21.34 -2.00
N GLY A 131 12.13 -20.56 -2.10
CA GLY A 131 12.88 -20.35 -3.33
C GLY A 131 12.48 -19.12 -4.11
N LEU A 132 13.28 -18.81 -5.15
CA LEU A 132 13.02 -17.72 -6.08
C LEU A 132 11.75 -18.03 -6.90
N GLY A 133 10.96 -16.99 -7.18
CA GLY A 133 9.83 -17.11 -8.10
C GLY A 133 8.53 -16.45 -7.62
N PRO A 134 7.49 -16.44 -8.46
CA PRO A 134 6.24 -15.71 -8.25
C PRO A 134 5.50 -16.09 -6.96
N PHE A 135 5.64 -17.33 -6.49
CA PHE A 135 4.96 -17.79 -5.29
C PHE A 135 5.44 -17.06 -4.02
N ALA A 136 6.74 -16.77 -3.91
CA ALA A 136 7.29 -15.96 -2.82
C ALA A 136 6.68 -14.55 -2.82
N GLY A 137 6.49 -13.94 -4.01
CA GLY A 137 5.83 -12.66 -4.17
C GLY A 137 4.35 -12.68 -3.75
N VAL A 138 3.61 -13.71 -4.14
CA VAL A 138 2.21 -13.91 -3.70
C VAL A 138 2.13 -13.98 -2.18
N LEU A 139 2.97 -14.76 -1.52
CA LEU A 139 2.97 -14.91 -0.05
C LEU A 139 3.31 -13.59 0.65
N ALA A 140 4.28 -12.84 0.14
CA ALA A 140 4.68 -11.56 0.71
C ALA A 140 3.53 -10.55 0.67
N LEU A 141 2.93 -10.36 -0.50
CA LEU A 141 1.79 -9.46 -0.67
C LEU A 141 0.57 -9.93 0.13
N PHE A 142 0.32 -11.23 0.16
CA PHE A 142 -0.77 -11.84 0.90
C PHE A 142 -0.72 -11.49 2.39
N ILE A 143 0.40 -11.73 3.08
CA ILE A 143 0.51 -11.50 4.52
C ILE A 143 0.42 -10.00 4.83
N HIS A 144 1.19 -9.17 4.12
CA HIS A 144 1.18 -7.72 4.33
C HIS A 144 -0.22 -7.13 4.10
N THR A 145 -0.85 -7.48 2.98
CA THR A 145 -2.16 -6.97 2.60
C THR A 145 -3.27 -7.48 3.53
N THR A 146 -3.18 -8.73 4.03
CA THR A 146 -4.10 -9.24 5.06
C THR A 146 -4.06 -8.36 6.32
N GLY A 147 -2.86 -8.00 6.80
CA GLY A 147 -2.72 -7.10 7.94
C GLY A 147 -3.37 -5.74 7.71
N VAL A 148 -3.17 -5.15 6.52
CA VAL A 148 -3.74 -3.84 6.17
C VAL A 148 -5.27 -3.91 6.03
N LEU A 149 -5.79 -4.87 5.25
CA LEU A 149 -7.23 -5.00 5.02
C LEU A 149 -7.99 -5.35 6.29
N SER A 150 -7.45 -6.25 7.14
CA SER A 150 -8.06 -6.59 8.43
C SER A 150 -8.18 -5.37 9.33
N LYS A 151 -7.17 -4.51 9.34
CA LYS A 151 -7.22 -3.27 10.13
C LYS A 151 -8.27 -2.30 9.60
N LEU A 152 -8.30 -2.05 8.29
CA LEU A 152 -9.30 -1.18 7.66
C LEU A 152 -10.72 -1.72 7.87
N LEU A 153 -10.90 -3.05 7.75
CA LEU A 153 -12.19 -3.68 7.97
C LEU A 153 -12.63 -3.58 9.43
N SER A 154 -11.71 -3.79 10.40
CA SER A 154 -12.05 -3.65 11.81
C SER A 154 -12.49 -2.23 12.17
N GLU A 155 -11.82 -1.21 11.64
CA GLU A 155 -12.20 0.20 11.83
C GLU A 155 -13.56 0.51 11.18
N ALA A 156 -13.84 -0.05 9.99
CA ALA A 156 -15.14 0.07 9.35
C ALA A 156 -16.26 -0.59 10.17
N VAL A 157 -15.97 -1.76 10.74
CA VAL A 157 -16.93 -2.49 11.63
C VAL A 157 -17.16 -1.76 12.95
N GLU A 158 -16.14 -1.12 13.50
CA GLU A 158 -16.27 -0.31 14.72
C GLU A 158 -17.11 0.97 14.48
N ALA A 159 -17.19 1.45 13.24
CA ALA A 159 -17.89 2.66 12.83
C ALA A 159 -19.32 2.44 12.29
N ILE A 160 -19.84 1.20 12.29
CA ILE A 160 -21.19 0.90 11.78
C ILE A 160 -22.28 1.54 12.63
N GLU A 161 -23.45 1.73 12.03
CA GLU A 161 -24.65 2.13 12.76
C GLU A 161 -25.19 0.96 13.61
N PRO A 162 -25.49 1.16 14.91
CA PRO A 162 -25.95 0.09 15.80
C PRO A 162 -27.39 -0.35 15.49
N GLY A 163 -28.24 0.54 14.96
CA GLY A 163 -29.64 0.29 14.73
C GLY A 163 -29.96 -0.97 13.93
N PRO A 164 -29.39 -1.20 12.75
CA PRO A 164 -29.59 -2.43 11.98
C PRO A 164 -29.18 -3.70 12.74
N VAL A 165 -28.10 -3.67 13.51
CA VAL A 165 -27.62 -4.81 14.31
C VAL A 165 -28.61 -5.09 15.48
N GLU A 166 -29.09 -4.05 16.15
CA GLU A 166 -30.10 -4.17 17.21
C GLU A 166 -31.43 -4.69 16.67
N GLY A 167 -31.83 -4.24 15.46
CA GLY A 167 -33.04 -4.75 14.79
C GLY A 167 -32.95 -6.25 14.51
N ILE A 168 -31.82 -6.74 14.00
CA ILE A 168 -31.58 -8.18 13.78
C ILE A 168 -31.60 -8.94 15.12
N ARG A 169 -30.92 -8.41 16.14
CA ARG A 169 -30.92 -9.00 17.50
C ARG A 169 -32.32 -9.11 18.10
N ALA A 170 -33.17 -8.12 17.87
CA ALA A 170 -34.55 -8.13 18.39
C ALA A 170 -35.42 -9.25 17.79
N THR A 171 -35.05 -9.81 16.64
CA THR A 171 -35.74 -11.00 16.05
C THR A 171 -35.33 -12.32 16.70
N GLY A 172 -34.39 -12.32 17.67
CA GLY A 172 -33.86 -13.52 18.30
C GLY A 172 -32.70 -14.16 17.57
N ALA A 173 -32.07 -13.43 16.65
CA ALA A 173 -30.91 -13.87 15.87
C ALA A 173 -29.70 -14.17 16.77
N ASN A 174 -28.93 -15.20 16.38
CA ASN A 174 -27.68 -15.52 17.04
C ASN A 174 -26.53 -14.58 16.57
N LYS A 175 -25.38 -14.64 17.24
CA LYS A 175 -24.23 -13.77 16.94
C LYS A 175 -23.74 -13.84 15.48
N LEU A 176 -23.78 -15.01 14.86
CA LEU A 176 -23.37 -15.19 13.48
C LEU A 176 -24.36 -14.50 12.53
N GLU A 177 -25.66 -14.61 12.81
CA GLU A 177 -26.71 -13.95 12.05
C GLU A 177 -26.66 -12.41 12.21
N GLU A 178 -26.37 -11.89 13.42
CA GLU A 178 -26.11 -10.47 13.64
C GLU A 178 -24.96 -9.98 12.73
N ILE A 179 -23.87 -10.74 12.62
CA ILE A 179 -22.72 -10.40 11.77
C ILE A 179 -23.11 -10.45 10.29
N LEU A 180 -23.75 -11.54 9.84
CA LEU A 180 -24.08 -11.76 8.44
C LEU A 180 -25.11 -10.76 7.90
N TYR A 181 -26.12 -10.42 8.70
CA TYR A 181 -27.24 -9.60 8.25
C TYR A 181 -27.23 -8.17 8.78
N GLY A 182 -26.57 -7.92 9.92
CA GLY A 182 -26.48 -6.59 10.52
C GLY A 182 -25.18 -5.86 10.26
N VAL A 183 -24.03 -6.56 10.30
CA VAL A 183 -22.71 -5.94 10.18
C VAL A 183 -22.20 -5.98 8.74
N LEU A 184 -22.08 -7.18 8.16
CA LEU A 184 -21.48 -7.38 6.82
C LEU A 184 -22.11 -6.51 5.73
N PRO A 185 -23.44 -6.37 5.61
CA PRO A 185 -24.03 -5.53 4.56
C PRO A 185 -23.61 -4.06 4.64
N GLN A 186 -23.35 -3.54 5.86
CA GLN A 186 -22.92 -2.16 6.04
C GLN A 186 -21.46 -1.93 5.61
N VAL A 187 -20.57 -2.92 5.81
CA VAL A 187 -19.14 -2.79 5.54
C VAL A 187 -18.70 -3.32 4.17
N MET A 188 -19.54 -4.15 3.51
CA MET A 188 -19.20 -4.75 2.20
C MET A 188 -18.83 -3.74 1.10
N PRO A 189 -19.54 -2.62 0.92
CA PRO A 189 -19.16 -1.62 -0.08
C PRO A 189 -17.75 -1.05 0.19
N LEU A 190 -17.43 -0.78 1.46
CA LEU A 190 -16.12 -0.31 1.88
C LEU A 190 -15.04 -1.38 1.66
N LEU A 191 -15.34 -2.65 2.01
CA LEU A 191 -14.41 -3.77 1.80
C LEU A 191 -14.07 -3.94 0.32
N ILE A 192 -15.04 -3.85 -0.58
CA ILE A 192 -14.83 -3.90 -2.04
C ILE A 192 -13.93 -2.74 -2.47
N SER A 193 -14.22 -1.53 -2.00
CA SER A 193 -13.42 -0.34 -2.31
C SER A 193 -11.97 -0.47 -1.85
N TYR A 194 -11.76 -0.92 -0.60
CA TYR A 194 -10.43 -1.15 -0.04
C TYR A 194 -9.68 -2.25 -0.78
N SER A 195 -10.38 -3.32 -1.18
CA SER A 195 -9.79 -4.43 -1.94
C SER A 195 -9.29 -3.98 -3.31
N LEU A 196 -10.07 -3.17 -4.03
CA LEU A 196 -9.65 -2.59 -5.31
C LEU A 196 -8.47 -1.64 -5.15
N TYR A 197 -8.48 -0.80 -4.12
CA TYR A 197 -7.36 0.07 -3.79
C TYR A 197 -6.09 -0.70 -3.44
N ARG A 198 -6.23 -1.79 -2.67
CA ARG A 198 -5.09 -2.66 -2.33
C ARG A 198 -4.56 -3.43 -3.52
N PHE A 199 -5.44 -3.90 -4.42
CA PHE A 199 -5.01 -4.52 -5.68
C PHE A 199 -4.15 -3.57 -6.52
N GLU A 200 -4.59 -2.33 -6.72
CA GLU A 200 -3.83 -1.29 -7.42
C GLU A 200 -2.46 -1.05 -6.77
N SER A 201 -2.43 -0.91 -5.44
CA SER A 201 -1.18 -0.77 -4.68
C SER A 201 -0.28 -2.01 -4.81
N ASN A 202 -0.87 -3.21 -4.77
CA ASN A 202 -0.13 -4.47 -4.84
C ASN A 202 0.51 -4.70 -6.22
N VAL A 203 -0.05 -4.16 -7.31
CA VAL A 203 0.61 -4.21 -8.63
C VAL A 203 1.93 -3.44 -8.60
N ARG A 204 1.94 -2.26 -8.00
CA ARG A 204 3.18 -1.48 -7.82
C ARG A 204 4.17 -2.19 -6.89
N SER A 205 3.68 -2.71 -5.77
CA SER A 205 4.50 -3.48 -4.83
C SER A 205 5.06 -4.76 -5.45
N ALA A 206 4.30 -5.47 -6.30
CA ALA A 206 4.76 -6.68 -7.00
C ALA A 206 5.97 -6.39 -7.90
N THR A 207 6.01 -5.23 -8.56
CA THR A 207 7.17 -4.82 -9.36
C THR A 207 8.42 -4.67 -8.47
N VAL A 208 8.29 -4.03 -7.32
CA VAL A 208 9.41 -3.81 -6.39
C VAL A 208 9.84 -5.13 -5.72
N VAL A 209 8.89 -5.94 -5.30
CA VAL A 209 9.10 -7.27 -4.71
C VAL A 209 9.79 -8.21 -5.71
N GLY A 210 9.48 -8.08 -7.02
CA GLY A 210 10.17 -8.79 -8.08
C GLY A 210 11.68 -8.54 -8.12
N MET A 211 12.15 -7.33 -7.80
CA MET A 211 13.58 -6.98 -7.80
C MET A 211 14.40 -7.81 -6.79
N VAL A 212 13.79 -8.37 -5.77
CA VAL A 212 14.44 -9.28 -4.79
C VAL A 212 14.28 -10.77 -5.15
N GLY A 213 13.83 -11.07 -6.38
CA GLY A 213 13.74 -12.44 -6.89
C GLY A 213 12.37 -13.11 -6.69
N ALA A 214 11.33 -12.35 -6.37
CA ALA A 214 9.97 -12.85 -6.22
C ALA A 214 9.17 -12.89 -7.55
N GLY A 215 9.86 -12.88 -8.69
CA GLY A 215 9.28 -13.07 -10.03
C GLY A 215 8.69 -11.81 -10.66
N GLY A 216 8.26 -11.95 -11.91
CA GLY A 216 7.63 -10.90 -12.70
C GLY A 216 8.60 -9.84 -13.22
N ILE A 217 8.03 -8.76 -13.78
CA ILE A 217 8.78 -7.71 -14.50
C ILE A 217 9.87 -7.04 -13.64
N GLY A 218 9.75 -7.10 -12.31
CA GLY A 218 10.75 -6.55 -11.38
C GLY A 218 12.10 -7.26 -11.49
N VAL A 219 12.13 -8.56 -11.78
CA VAL A 219 13.37 -9.32 -12.00
C VAL A 219 14.08 -8.77 -13.24
N THR A 220 13.36 -8.73 -14.37
CA THR A 220 13.90 -8.23 -15.65
C THR A 220 14.36 -6.77 -15.53
N LEU A 221 13.59 -5.93 -14.84
CA LEU A 221 13.98 -4.55 -14.58
C LEU A 221 15.30 -4.47 -13.80
N TRP A 222 15.44 -5.28 -12.75
CA TRP A 222 16.65 -5.31 -11.93
C TRP A 222 17.86 -5.81 -12.71
N GLU A 223 17.70 -6.84 -13.54
CA GLU A 223 18.75 -7.35 -14.42
C GLU A 223 19.19 -6.32 -15.45
N ALA A 224 18.25 -5.62 -16.09
CA ALA A 224 18.54 -4.55 -17.04
C ALA A 224 19.32 -3.39 -16.38
N ILE A 225 18.92 -2.97 -15.16
CA ILE A 225 19.64 -1.92 -14.41
C ILE A 225 21.06 -2.37 -14.06
N ARG A 226 21.23 -3.60 -13.55
CA ARG A 226 22.54 -4.14 -13.18
C ARG A 226 23.44 -4.40 -14.40
N GLY A 227 22.82 -4.70 -15.55
CA GLY A 227 23.49 -4.89 -16.82
C GLY A 227 23.84 -3.58 -17.54
N PHE A 228 23.51 -2.41 -16.94
CA PHE A 228 23.66 -1.08 -17.56
C PHE A 228 22.94 -0.95 -18.92
N GLN A 229 21.85 -1.70 -19.10
CA GLN A 229 21.02 -1.68 -20.29
C GLN A 229 19.93 -0.60 -20.17
N PHE A 230 20.35 0.67 -20.23
CA PHE A 230 19.47 1.80 -19.93
C PHE A 230 18.29 1.93 -20.89
N GLN A 231 18.46 1.62 -22.17
CA GLN A 231 17.38 1.65 -23.17
C GLN A 231 16.30 0.60 -22.89
N GLN A 232 16.69 -0.62 -22.50
CA GLN A 232 15.75 -1.67 -22.07
C GLN A 232 15.07 -1.29 -20.74
N THR A 233 15.84 -0.74 -19.80
CA THR A 233 15.31 -0.22 -18.53
C THR A 233 14.23 0.81 -18.79
N CYS A 234 14.43 1.74 -19.74
CA CYS A 234 13.46 2.73 -20.14
C CYS A 234 12.19 2.08 -20.70
N ALA A 235 12.31 1.11 -21.60
CA ALA A 235 11.16 0.40 -22.16
C ALA A 235 10.35 -0.33 -21.09
N LEU A 236 11.00 -1.01 -20.14
CA LEU A 236 10.36 -1.66 -19.00
C LEU A 236 9.63 -0.65 -18.09
N MET A 237 10.26 0.49 -17.77
CA MET A 237 9.65 1.55 -16.97
C MET A 237 8.41 2.13 -17.66
N VAL A 238 8.46 2.38 -18.98
CA VAL A 238 7.31 2.86 -19.76
C VAL A 238 6.17 1.84 -19.70
N LEU A 239 6.47 0.55 -19.87
CA LEU A 239 5.46 -0.51 -19.79
C LEU A 239 4.80 -0.58 -18.40
N ILE A 240 5.60 -0.48 -17.33
CA ILE A 240 5.08 -0.45 -15.95
C ILE A 240 4.16 0.76 -15.75
N ILE A 241 4.59 1.95 -16.16
CA ILE A 241 3.80 3.18 -16.01
C ILE A 241 2.47 3.06 -16.76
N VAL A 242 2.49 2.61 -18.01
CA VAL A 242 1.27 2.44 -18.83
C VAL A 242 0.33 1.42 -18.18
N THR A 243 0.85 0.27 -17.75
CA THR A 243 0.04 -0.79 -17.13
C THR A 243 -0.59 -0.31 -15.82
N VAL A 244 0.19 0.30 -14.93
CA VAL A 244 -0.31 0.84 -13.66
C VAL A 244 -1.36 1.92 -13.92
N SER A 245 -1.11 2.87 -14.82
CA SER A 245 -2.06 3.94 -15.13
C SER A 245 -3.38 3.40 -15.71
N LEU A 246 -3.31 2.36 -16.55
CA LEU A 246 -4.51 1.71 -17.09
C LEU A 246 -5.31 1.02 -15.98
N LEU A 247 -4.64 0.33 -15.06
CA LEU A 247 -5.29 -0.32 -13.92
C LEU A 247 -5.90 0.69 -12.95
N ASP A 248 -5.22 1.80 -12.68
CA ASP A 248 -5.74 2.89 -11.86
C ASP A 248 -7.03 3.46 -12.43
N PHE A 249 -7.04 3.70 -13.75
CA PHE A 249 -8.23 4.18 -14.46
C PHE A 249 -9.39 3.16 -14.39
N LEU A 250 -9.11 1.88 -14.62
CA LEU A 250 -10.11 0.81 -14.55
C LEU A 250 -10.67 0.65 -13.13
N SER A 251 -9.80 0.62 -12.14
CA SER A 251 -10.17 0.52 -10.71
C SER A 251 -11.05 1.70 -10.27
N GLN A 252 -10.75 2.92 -10.72
CA GLN A 252 -11.58 4.09 -10.43
C GLN A 252 -12.97 3.99 -11.05
N ARG A 253 -13.09 3.46 -12.27
CA ARG A 253 -14.40 3.22 -12.90
C ARG A 253 -15.21 2.16 -12.17
N LEU A 254 -14.56 1.06 -11.77
CA LEU A 254 -15.23 0.00 -11.01
C LEU A 254 -15.71 0.53 -9.64
N ARG A 255 -14.90 1.27 -8.91
CA ARG A 255 -15.29 1.86 -7.61
C ARG A 255 -16.55 2.74 -7.71
N LYS A 256 -16.67 3.57 -8.74
CA LYS A 256 -17.86 4.42 -8.94
C LYS A 256 -19.16 3.63 -9.17
N HIS A 257 -19.08 2.36 -9.47
CA HIS A 257 -20.26 1.52 -9.66
C HIS A 257 -20.74 0.88 -8.34
N PHE A 258 -19.86 0.76 -7.34
CA PHE A 258 -20.17 0.12 -6.06
C PHE A 258 -20.38 1.13 -4.90
N ILE A 259 -20.01 2.37 -5.11
CA ILE A 259 -20.20 3.51 -4.19
C ILE A 259 -21.02 4.61 -4.89
#